data_ea7670a98ddaed6a4e06ab951568ce1e
#
_entry.id   ea7670a98ddaed6a4e06ab951568ce1e
#
_cell.length_a   1.000
_cell.length_b   1.000
_cell.length_c   1.000
_cell.angle_alpha   90.00
_cell.angle_beta   90.00
_cell.angle_gamma   90.00
#
_symmetry.space_group_name_H-M   'P 1'
#
loop_
_entity.id
_entity.type
_entity.pdbx_description
1 polymer ?
#
loop_
_entity_poly.entity_id
_entity_poly.type
_entity_poly.pdbx_seq_one_letter_code
_entity_poly.pdbx_strand_id
1 'polypeptide(L)'
;INWKTDTPVEARYIRIKKLKSDKRNWAAVRTFEVNPTTPERLSFPVEATNLQAAMYGFDENPCTSFTNEGILTMGIEKDVKSYTLLLKLTPGSSLVCRQLNAKGKVLATTTIDSSFCKVELVKKAAKLQIEGSAEIFEIIPEK
;
A
#
# COMPACT_ATOMS: atom_id res chain seq x y z
N ILE A 1 5.10 13.95 13.19
CA ILE A 1 6.26 13.90 14.12
C ILE A 1 6.69 12.45 14.14
N ASN A 2 7.86 12.16 13.60
CA ASN A 2 8.47 10.85 13.74
C ASN A 2 9.27 10.82 15.04
N TRP A 3 8.92 9.91 15.92
CA TRP A 3 9.69 9.65 17.13
C TRP A 3 10.35 8.28 17.01
N LYS A 4 11.66 8.25 17.24
CA LYS A 4 12.46 7.03 17.17
C LYS A 4 13.27 6.91 18.45
N THR A 5 13.34 5.72 19.02
CA THR A 5 14.26 5.42 20.12
C THR A 5 15.60 4.98 19.56
N ASP A 6 16.68 5.41 20.17
CA ASP A 6 18.06 5.00 19.79
C ASP A 6 18.32 3.53 20.12
N THR A 7 17.56 2.98 21.05
CA THR A 7 17.62 1.56 21.44
C THR A 7 16.21 0.95 21.37
N PRO A 8 16.09 -0.33 21.00
CA PRO A 8 14.82 -1.04 21.09
C PRO A 8 14.26 -0.98 22.51
N VAL A 9 12.99 -0.65 22.64
CA VAL A 9 12.28 -0.64 23.93
C VAL A 9 11.21 -1.71 23.89
N GLU A 10 11.29 -2.66 24.81
CA GLU A 10 10.23 -3.64 25.03
C GLU A 10 9.16 -3.00 25.92
N ALA A 11 7.95 -2.86 25.42
CA ALA A 11 6.86 -2.23 26.14
C ALA A 11 5.55 -2.97 25.90
N ARG A 12 4.78 -3.15 27.00
CA ARG A 12 3.43 -3.72 26.92
C ARG A 12 2.39 -2.69 26.52
N TYR A 13 2.62 -1.42 26.83
CA TYR A 13 1.72 -0.30 26.56
C TYR A 13 2.52 0.92 26.14
N ILE A 14 1.99 1.64 25.16
CA ILE A 14 2.49 2.95 24.75
C ILE A 14 1.42 3.98 25.08
N ARG A 15 1.80 5.08 25.77
CA ARG A 15 0.91 6.18 26.11
C ARG A 15 1.36 7.45 25.43
N ILE A 16 0.47 8.02 24.64
CA ILE A 16 0.65 9.38 24.11
C ILE A 16 -0.10 10.34 25.04
N LYS A 17 0.63 11.30 25.65
CA LYS A 17 0.05 12.32 26.50
C LYS A 17 0.23 13.69 25.88
N LYS A 18 -0.87 14.40 25.61
CA LYS A 18 -0.82 15.80 25.25
C LYS A 18 -0.59 16.64 26.52
N LEU A 19 0.54 17.32 26.60
CA LEU A 19 0.94 18.08 27.79
C LEU A 19 0.42 19.53 27.81
N LYS A 20 0.13 20.12 26.65
CA LYS A 20 -0.46 21.46 26.52
C LYS A 20 -1.59 21.45 25.50
N SER A 21 -2.68 22.11 25.82
CA SER A 21 -3.78 22.38 24.92
C SER A 21 -4.03 23.89 24.90
N ASP A 22 -3.81 24.50 23.76
CA ASP A 22 -4.42 25.79 23.48
C ASP A 22 -5.89 25.52 23.08
N LYS A 23 -6.82 26.37 23.53
CA LYS A 23 -8.28 26.19 23.30
C LYS A 23 -8.66 26.09 21.81
N ARG A 24 -7.74 26.41 20.89
CA ARG A 24 -7.94 26.40 19.45
C ARG A 24 -7.21 25.27 18.71
N ASN A 25 -6.35 24.53 19.37
CA ASN A 25 -5.52 23.52 18.72
C ASN A 25 -5.94 22.11 19.10
N TRP A 26 -6.41 21.38 18.11
CA TRP A 26 -6.68 19.95 18.18
C TRP A 26 -5.36 19.19 17.94
N ALA A 27 -5.07 18.22 18.80
CA ALA A 27 -4.09 17.21 18.46
C ALA A 27 -4.86 16.00 17.93
N ALA A 28 -4.70 15.70 16.66
CA ALA A 28 -5.19 14.47 16.07
C ALA A 28 -4.00 13.55 15.80
N VAL A 29 -4.10 12.32 16.27
CA VAL A 29 -3.23 11.23 15.83
C VAL A 29 -3.96 10.55 14.69
N ARG A 30 -3.50 10.70 13.45
CA ARG A 30 -4.08 10.03 12.28
C ARG A 30 -3.64 8.58 12.22
N THR A 31 -2.37 8.35 12.49
CA THR A 31 -1.76 7.03 12.43
C THR A 31 -0.78 6.87 13.57
N PHE A 32 -0.79 5.72 14.18
CA PHE A 32 0.17 5.32 15.19
C PHE A 32 0.74 3.95 14.81
N GLU A 33 1.97 3.94 14.32
CA GLU A 33 2.64 2.72 13.89
C GLU A 33 3.72 2.33 14.88
N VAL A 34 3.75 1.05 15.22
CA VAL A 34 4.83 0.45 16.01
C VAL A 34 5.57 -0.51 15.10
N ASN A 35 6.86 -0.26 14.89
CA ASN A 35 7.69 -1.03 13.96
C ASN A 35 7.09 -1.08 12.55
N PRO A 36 6.95 0.08 11.87
CA PRO A 36 6.34 0.14 10.54
C PRO A 36 7.06 -0.82 9.59
N THR A 37 6.30 -1.40 8.67
CA THR A 37 6.85 -2.23 7.61
C THR A 37 7.81 -1.41 6.76
N THR A 38 9.00 -1.94 6.54
CA THR A 38 9.99 -1.33 5.64
C THR A 38 10.00 -2.09 4.31
N PRO A 39 10.44 -1.45 3.20
CA PRO A 39 10.56 -2.11 1.91
C PRO A 39 11.32 -3.45 1.94
N GLU A 40 12.29 -3.55 2.83
CA GLU A 40 13.14 -4.75 3.01
C GLU A 40 12.40 -5.95 3.60
N ARG A 41 11.20 -5.73 4.16
CA ARG A 41 10.37 -6.80 4.73
C ARG A 41 9.42 -7.43 3.73
N LEU A 42 9.25 -6.82 2.58
CA LEU A 42 8.44 -7.42 1.52
C LEU A 42 9.19 -8.62 0.90
N SER A 43 8.47 -9.71 0.69
CA SER A 43 9.00 -10.92 0.05
C SER A 43 9.12 -10.78 -1.47
N PHE A 44 8.68 -9.67 -2.03
CA PHE A 44 8.64 -9.37 -3.46
C PHE A 44 9.12 -7.94 -3.74
N PRO A 45 9.68 -7.68 -4.93
CA PRO A 45 10.11 -6.35 -5.31
C PRO A 45 8.92 -5.43 -5.57
N VAL A 46 9.07 -4.15 -5.17
CA VAL A 46 8.13 -3.07 -5.49
C VAL A 46 8.90 -1.93 -6.15
N GLU A 47 8.38 -1.41 -7.23
CA GLU A 47 8.89 -0.25 -7.96
C GLU A 47 7.78 0.79 -8.07
N ALA A 48 8.01 1.99 -7.57
CA ALA A 48 7.07 3.10 -7.60
C ALA A 48 7.81 4.43 -7.68
N THR A 49 7.15 5.48 -8.14
CA THR A 49 7.71 6.85 -8.18
C THR A 49 8.16 7.31 -6.79
N ASN A 50 7.37 6.97 -5.76
CA ASN A 50 7.73 7.18 -4.36
C ASN A 50 7.63 5.83 -3.62
N LEU A 51 8.71 5.07 -3.61
CA LEU A 51 8.76 3.75 -3.01
C LEU A 51 8.43 3.77 -1.51
N GLN A 52 8.93 4.77 -0.78
CA GLN A 52 8.67 4.87 0.66
C GLN A 52 7.18 5.08 0.96
N ALA A 53 6.50 5.93 0.19
CA ALA A 53 5.08 6.12 0.33
C ALA A 53 4.28 4.89 -0.11
N ALA A 54 4.71 4.20 -1.18
CA ALA A 54 4.04 3.01 -1.69
C ALA A 54 3.98 1.86 -0.67
N MET A 55 4.87 1.86 0.33
CA MET A 55 4.84 0.85 1.40
C MET A 55 3.59 0.92 2.27
N TYR A 56 2.90 2.06 2.31
CA TYR A 56 1.59 2.17 2.98
C TYR A 56 0.47 1.35 2.31
N GLY A 57 0.67 0.90 1.08
CA GLY A 57 -0.23 -0.04 0.42
C GLY A 57 0.02 -1.52 0.77
N PHE A 58 1.00 -1.81 1.64
CA PHE A 58 1.44 -3.16 2.01
C PHE A 58 1.73 -3.30 3.51
N ASP A 59 1.22 -2.39 4.34
CA ASP A 59 1.51 -2.34 5.77
C ASP A 59 0.44 -3.01 6.64
N GLU A 60 -0.55 -3.66 6.02
CA GLU A 60 -1.69 -4.31 6.67
C GLU A 60 -2.54 -3.34 7.50
N ASN A 61 -2.54 -2.06 7.12
CA ASN A 61 -3.24 -1.01 7.83
C ASN A 61 -4.12 -0.18 6.87
N PRO A 62 -5.39 -0.51 6.71
CA PRO A 62 -6.28 0.21 5.79
C PRO A 62 -6.59 1.66 6.19
N CYS A 63 -6.06 2.14 7.33
CA CYS A 63 -6.15 3.54 7.75
C CYS A 63 -5.00 4.41 7.23
N THR A 64 -3.96 3.80 6.67
CA THR A 64 -2.88 4.47 5.95
C THR A 64 -3.16 4.44 4.46
N SER A 65 -2.53 5.32 3.70
CA SER A 65 -2.65 5.33 2.25
C SER A 65 -1.47 6.04 1.60
N PHE A 66 -1.30 5.82 0.31
CA PHE A 66 -0.41 6.63 -0.51
C PHE A 66 -1.11 7.02 -1.82
N THR A 67 -0.71 8.16 -2.37
CA THR A 67 -1.17 8.57 -3.70
C THR A 67 -0.24 7.95 -4.75
N ASN A 68 -0.81 7.08 -5.58
CA ASN A 68 -0.12 6.62 -6.79
C ASN A 68 -0.32 7.65 -7.89
N GLU A 69 0.76 8.18 -8.41
CA GLU A 69 0.78 9.09 -9.56
C GLU A 69 1.71 8.51 -10.62
N GLY A 70 1.18 7.64 -11.46
CA GLY A 70 1.94 6.99 -12.50
C GLY A 70 1.88 5.47 -12.43
N ILE A 71 3.02 4.81 -12.36
CA ILE A 71 3.11 3.35 -12.43
C ILE A 71 3.67 2.80 -11.12
N LEU A 72 2.89 1.92 -10.49
CA LEU A 72 3.33 1.02 -9.43
C LEU A 72 3.52 -0.37 -10.04
N THR A 73 4.69 -0.97 -9.87
CA THR A 73 4.95 -2.36 -10.27
C THR A 73 5.33 -3.17 -9.05
N MET A 74 4.72 -4.33 -8.85
CA MET A 74 5.02 -5.23 -7.75
C MET A 74 5.21 -6.66 -8.24
N GLY A 75 6.09 -7.41 -7.61
CA GLY A 75 6.22 -8.85 -7.78
C GLY A 75 4.99 -9.57 -7.22
N ILE A 76 4.62 -10.71 -7.78
CA ILE A 76 3.55 -11.56 -7.28
C ILE A 76 4.15 -12.53 -6.26
N GLU A 77 3.58 -12.55 -5.06
CA GLU A 77 3.99 -13.44 -3.99
C GLU A 77 3.63 -14.89 -4.33
N LYS A 78 4.43 -15.84 -3.82
CA LYS A 78 4.20 -17.27 -4.07
C LYS A 78 2.84 -17.69 -3.49
N ASP A 79 2.16 -18.57 -4.20
CA ASP A 79 0.88 -19.18 -3.82
C ASP A 79 -0.32 -18.22 -3.73
N VAL A 80 -0.16 -16.95 -4.13
CA VAL A 80 -1.25 -15.98 -4.24
C VAL A 80 -2.06 -16.26 -5.51
N LYS A 81 -3.39 -16.23 -5.38
CA LYS A 81 -4.35 -16.45 -6.49
C LYS A 81 -4.98 -15.16 -6.97
N SER A 82 -5.12 -14.20 -6.08
CA SER A 82 -5.70 -12.89 -6.39
C SER A 82 -5.17 -11.82 -5.46
N TYR A 83 -5.36 -10.57 -5.85
CA TYR A 83 -5.14 -9.42 -4.99
C TYR A 83 -6.44 -8.62 -4.87
N THR A 84 -6.75 -8.21 -3.64
CA THR A 84 -7.81 -7.23 -3.38
C THR A 84 -7.19 -5.87 -3.19
N LEU A 85 -7.65 -4.89 -3.98
CA LEU A 85 -7.22 -3.50 -3.91
C LEU A 85 -8.28 -2.67 -3.21
N LEU A 86 -7.87 -1.97 -2.14
CA LEU A 86 -8.65 -0.93 -1.47
C LEU A 86 -8.11 0.42 -1.91
N LEU A 87 -8.95 1.21 -2.57
CA LEU A 87 -8.49 2.47 -3.16
C LEU A 87 -9.61 3.51 -3.23
N LYS A 88 -9.21 4.76 -3.45
CA LYS A 88 -10.13 5.86 -3.72
C LYS A 88 -9.76 6.50 -5.04
N LEU A 89 -10.67 6.41 -5.98
CA LEU A 89 -10.56 7.03 -7.30
C LEU A 89 -11.11 8.46 -7.26
N THR A 90 -10.51 9.32 -8.05
CA THR A 90 -11.16 10.59 -8.42
C THR A 90 -12.41 10.27 -9.25
N PRO A 91 -13.55 10.96 -9.03
CA PRO A 91 -14.75 10.74 -9.82
C PRO A 91 -14.47 10.77 -11.33
N GLY A 92 -14.88 9.73 -12.04
CA GLY A 92 -14.68 9.59 -13.49
C GLY A 92 -13.29 9.10 -13.91
N SER A 93 -12.38 8.81 -12.96
CA SER A 93 -11.11 8.19 -13.26
C SER A 93 -11.15 6.67 -13.12
N SER A 94 -10.16 6.00 -13.70
CA SER A 94 -9.93 4.58 -13.55
C SER A 94 -8.43 4.30 -13.52
N LEU A 95 -8.06 3.14 -12.94
CA LEU A 95 -6.71 2.61 -13.05
C LEU A 95 -6.65 1.50 -14.09
N VAL A 96 -5.50 1.29 -14.66
CA VAL A 96 -5.20 0.15 -15.52
C VAL A 96 -4.29 -0.81 -14.76
N CYS A 97 -4.77 -2.01 -14.51
CA CYS A 97 -4.00 -3.08 -13.90
C CYS A 97 -3.56 -4.06 -14.99
N ARG A 98 -2.25 -4.25 -15.15
CA ARG A 98 -1.67 -5.22 -16.08
C ARG A 98 -0.99 -6.34 -15.31
N GLN A 99 -1.19 -7.56 -15.77
CA GLN A 99 -0.49 -8.73 -15.28
C GLN A 99 0.62 -9.07 -16.27
N LEU A 100 1.84 -9.12 -15.79
CA LEU A 100 3.02 -9.32 -16.61
C LEU A 100 3.68 -10.67 -16.26
N ASN A 101 4.25 -11.33 -17.26
CA ASN A 101 5.12 -12.47 -17.00
C ASN A 101 6.52 -12.03 -16.52
N ALA A 102 7.39 -12.98 -16.18
CA ALA A 102 8.76 -12.70 -15.71
C ALA A 102 9.62 -11.91 -16.72
N LYS A 103 9.26 -11.98 -18.02
CA LYS A 103 9.96 -11.24 -19.11
C LYS A 103 9.33 -9.86 -19.37
N GLY A 104 8.32 -9.44 -18.58
CA GLY A 104 7.65 -8.16 -18.76
C GLY A 104 6.56 -8.12 -19.86
N LYS A 105 6.23 -9.26 -20.47
CA LYS A 105 5.14 -9.32 -21.46
C LYS A 105 3.79 -9.27 -20.74
N VAL A 106 2.88 -8.43 -21.22
CA VAL A 106 1.49 -8.34 -20.72
C VAL A 106 0.75 -9.63 -21.05
N LEU A 107 0.13 -10.21 -20.04
CA LEU A 107 -0.70 -11.42 -20.13
C LEU A 107 -2.19 -11.09 -20.03
N ALA A 108 -2.54 -10.10 -19.20
CA ALA A 108 -3.91 -9.63 -19.01
C ALA A 108 -3.91 -8.16 -18.63
N THR A 109 -5.01 -7.48 -18.93
CA THR A 109 -5.27 -6.09 -18.56
C THR A 109 -6.68 -5.98 -18.01
N THR A 110 -6.83 -5.31 -16.89
CA THR A 110 -8.12 -5.05 -16.21
C THR A 110 -8.21 -3.57 -15.92
N THR A 111 -9.35 -2.96 -16.23
CA THR A 111 -9.66 -1.58 -15.79
C THR A 111 -10.30 -1.65 -14.41
N ILE A 112 -9.83 -0.80 -13.49
CA ILE A 112 -10.34 -0.67 -12.14
C ILE A 112 -11.04 0.67 -12.03
N ASP A 113 -12.34 0.62 -11.83
CA ASP A 113 -13.26 1.77 -11.75
C ASP A 113 -14.04 1.83 -10.43
N SER A 114 -13.69 0.96 -9.48
CA SER A 114 -14.33 0.87 -8.17
C SER A 114 -13.32 0.95 -7.02
N SER A 115 -13.79 1.39 -5.86
CA SER A 115 -12.97 1.55 -4.66
C SER A 115 -12.55 0.23 -4.01
N PHE A 116 -13.18 -0.86 -4.41
CA PHE A 116 -12.86 -2.22 -3.99
C PHE A 116 -12.83 -3.10 -5.23
N CYS A 117 -11.68 -3.64 -5.54
CA CYS A 117 -11.51 -4.45 -6.73
C CYS A 117 -10.69 -5.69 -6.43
N LYS A 118 -11.20 -6.84 -6.86
CA LYS A 118 -10.45 -8.10 -6.84
C LYS A 118 -9.85 -8.38 -8.22
N VAL A 119 -8.54 -8.61 -8.24
CA VAL A 119 -7.76 -8.95 -9.44
C VAL A 119 -7.35 -10.41 -9.36
N GLU A 120 -8.03 -11.27 -10.08
CA GLU A 120 -7.67 -12.68 -10.22
C GLU A 120 -6.42 -12.83 -11.07
N LEU A 121 -5.46 -13.63 -10.60
CA LEU A 121 -4.20 -13.82 -11.29
C LEU A 121 -4.32 -14.84 -12.42
N VAL A 122 -3.82 -14.44 -13.61
CA VAL A 122 -3.71 -15.39 -14.72
C VAL A 122 -2.46 -16.26 -14.58
N LYS A 123 -2.53 -17.47 -15.16
CA LYS A 123 -1.41 -18.41 -15.15
C LYS A 123 -0.12 -17.76 -15.72
N LYS A 124 0.99 -17.94 -15.04
CA LYS A 124 2.31 -17.37 -15.37
C LYS A 124 2.46 -15.85 -15.11
N ALA A 125 1.49 -15.20 -14.51
CA ALA A 125 1.70 -13.85 -14.02
C ALA A 125 2.83 -13.86 -12.95
N ALA A 126 3.75 -12.93 -13.07
CA ALA A 126 4.90 -12.78 -12.17
C ALA A 126 4.98 -11.37 -11.57
N LYS A 127 4.32 -10.40 -12.21
CA LYS A 127 4.26 -9.01 -11.76
C LYS A 127 2.86 -8.45 -11.98
N LEU A 128 2.42 -7.58 -11.05
CA LEU A 128 1.31 -6.66 -11.24
C LEU A 128 1.84 -5.26 -11.51
N GLN A 129 1.23 -4.57 -12.46
CA GLN A 129 1.51 -3.18 -12.77
C GLN A 129 0.21 -2.40 -12.70
N ILE A 130 0.15 -1.39 -11.85
CA ILE A 130 -1.00 -0.52 -11.64
C ILE A 130 -0.62 0.87 -12.16
N GLU A 131 -1.32 1.35 -13.18
CA GLU A 131 -1.08 2.64 -13.82
C GLU A 131 -2.27 3.56 -13.64
N GLY A 132 -1.99 4.81 -13.31
CA GLY A 132 -2.96 5.88 -13.14
C GLY A 132 -2.86 6.56 -11.78
N SER A 133 -3.79 7.49 -11.51
CA SER A 133 -3.83 8.27 -10.28
C SER A 133 -4.94 7.77 -9.36
N ALA A 134 -4.58 7.36 -8.16
CA ALA A 134 -5.50 6.99 -7.09
C ALA A 134 -4.83 7.07 -5.72
N GLU A 135 -5.64 7.25 -4.69
CA GLU A 135 -5.23 7.00 -3.32
C GLU A 135 -5.41 5.50 -3.03
N ILE A 136 -4.32 4.79 -2.77
CA ILE A 136 -4.31 3.34 -2.50
C ILE A 136 -4.12 3.15 -1.00
N PHE A 137 -5.06 2.46 -0.37
CA PHE A 137 -5.03 2.15 1.06
C PHE A 137 -4.36 0.82 1.32
N GLU A 138 -4.67 -0.21 0.52
CA GLU A 138 -4.14 -1.54 0.77
C GLU A 138 -4.17 -2.41 -0.51
N ILE A 139 -3.18 -3.26 -0.66
CA ILE A 139 -3.07 -4.29 -1.71
C ILE A 139 -2.91 -5.64 -1.00
N ILE A 140 -4.01 -6.36 -0.86
CA ILE A 140 -4.13 -7.54 -0.02
C ILE A 140 -3.95 -8.82 -0.85
N PRO A 141 -2.93 -9.65 -0.59
CA PRO A 141 -2.79 -10.95 -1.24
C PRO A 141 -3.80 -11.97 -0.70
N GLU A 142 -4.41 -12.74 -1.60
CA GLU A 142 -5.32 -13.84 -1.27
C GLU A 142 -4.74 -15.17 -1.78
N LYS A 143 -4.54 -16.11 -0.88
CA LYS A 143 -3.94 -17.44 -1.15
C LYS A 143 -4.98 -18.53 -1.42
#